data_7931039bc8328b477e0523bc8110acc1
#
_entry.id   7931039bc8328b477e0523bc8110acc1
#
_cell.length_a   1.000
_cell.length_b   1.000
_cell.length_c   1.000
_cell.angle_alpha   90.00
_cell.angle_beta   90.00
_cell.angle_gamma   90.00
#
_symmetry.space_group_name_H-M   'P 1'
#
loop_
_entity.id
_entity.type
_entity.pdbx_description
1 polymer ?
#
loop_
_entity_poly.entity_id
_entity_poly.type
_entity_poly.pdbx_seq_one_letter_code
_entity_poly.pdbx_strand_id
1 'polypeptide(L)'
;MAKVSGFKLKVSSCLWPRHTQGTVKAYLSGSIWYSDRPMSVQKLEARTGGRGKKGHPGLGFLAALIVIAWLIELIDWHFKLNLEQYGVVPRSVTGLRGIICMPWLHADWDHLLDNTIAILGLGVIVILAEGRRFAATTLILVLISGTGTWLIADLGHTESVHVGASGLVYAYFGYILARAIWGRRLVWAVVGVVVALVYGGMIGGIFPEGDHISWEAHLVGLLGGIWLGQRHA
;
A
#
# COMPACT_ATOMS: atom_id res chain seq x y z
N MET A 1 -6.48 40.14 -6.50
CA MET A 1 -5.00 40.30 -6.54
C MET A 1 -4.57 40.97 -5.25
N ALA A 2 -3.99 40.25 -4.32
CA ALA A 2 -3.35 40.84 -3.12
C ALA A 2 -1.95 40.25 -3.03
N LYS A 3 -0.93 41.09 -3.28
CA LYS A 3 0.49 40.81 -3.05
C LYS A 3 0.76 40.88 -1.56
N VAL A 4 1.26 39.83 -0.96
CA VAL A 4 1.87 39.86 0.38
C VAL A 4 3.38 39.99 0.17
N SER A 5 3.90 41.19 0.46
CA SER A 5 5.32 41.49 0.44
C SER A 5 6.00 40.95 1.70
N GLY A 6 7.23 40.47 1.51
CA GLY A 6 8.03 39.72 2.48
C GLY A 6 8.29 40.42 3.80
N PHE A 7 8.18 39.65 4.85
CA PHE A 7 8.56 40.02 6.23
C PHE A 7 9.95 39.45 6.51
N LYS A 8 10.96 40.33 6.69
CA LYS A 8 12.29 39.95 7.16
C LYS A 8 12.39 40.16 8.67
N LEU A 9 12.49 39.07 9.42
CA LEU A 9 12.83 39.12 10.84
C LEU A 9 14.34 39.35 11.00
N LYS A 10 14.73 40.47 11.58
CA LYS A 10 16.12 40.76 12.00
C LYS A 10 16.24 40.41 13.48
N VAL A 11 16.87 39.28 13.78
CA VAL A 11 17.19 38.91 15.16
C VAL A 11 18.59 39.45 15.46
N SER A 12 18.66 40.49 16.31
CA SER A 12 19.93 40.96 16.86
C SER A 12 20.27 40.11 18.09
N SER A 13 21.44 39.49 18.06
CA SER A 13 22.01 38.71 19.15
C SER A 13 22.40 39.65 20.29
N CYS A 14 21.64 39.70 21.36
CA CYS A 14 22.08 40.23 22.65
C CYS A 14 22.58 39.09 23.54
N LEU A 15 23.85 39.17 23.94
CA LEU A 15 24.47 38.29 24.94
C LEU A 15 23.72 38.42 26.28
N TRP A 16 23.22 37.31 26.80
CA TRP A 16 22.58 37.21 28.10
C TRP A 16 23.50 36.56 29.14
N PRO A 17 23.53 37.05 30.40
CA PRO A 17 24.14 36.32 31.50
C PRO A 17 23.27 35.13 31.91
N ARG A 18 23.88 34.03 32.29
CA ARG A 18 23.22 32.83 32.81
C ARG A 18 22.56 33.13 34.16
N HIS A 19 21.35 32.66 34.35
CA HIS A 19 20.45 32.68 35.50
C HIS A 19 19.34 33.73 35.36
N THR A 20 18.26 33.29 34.72
CA THR A 20 16.85 33.47 35.15
C THR A 20 15.93 32.86 34.11
N GLN A 21 14.92 32.12 34.55
CA GLN A 21 13.79 31.71 33.70
C GLN A 21 13.06 32.96 33.21
N GLY A 22 13.30 33.36 31.98
CA GLY A 22 12.76 34.60 31.42
C GLY A 22 11.85 34.30 30.24
N THR A 23 10.59 34.67 30.37
CA THR A 23 9.63 34.85 29.29
C THR A 23 10.18 35.82 28.25
N VAL A 24 10.34 35.35 27.00
CA VAL A 24 10.71 36.22 25.86
C VAL A 24 9.53 37.10 25.51
N LYS A 25 9.59 38.41 25.87
CA LYS A 25 8.67 39.42 25.35
C LYS A 25 9.21 39.93 24.01
N ALA A 26 8.55 39.57 22.90
CA ALA A 26 8.81 40.19 21.61
C ALA A 26 8.08 41.53 21.53
N TYR A 27 8.81 42.65 21.41
CA TYR A 27 8.23 43.96 21.12
C TYR A 27 8.14 44.14 19.61
N LEU A 28 6.93 44.30 19.09
CA LEU A 28 6.67 44.74 17.73
C LEU A 28 6.43 46.26 17.74
N SER A 29 7.32 47.03 17.12
CA SER A 29 7.09 48.45 16.82
C SER A 29 6.40 48.54 15.46
N GLY A 30 5.11 48.77 15.49
CA GLY A 30 4.28 49.02 14.32
C GLY A 30 2.81 48.87 14.72
N SER A 31 2.02 49.89 14.51
CA SER A 31 0.59 49.94 14.87
C SER A 31 -0.19 48.91 14.04
N ILE A 32 -0.42 47.72 14.63
CA ILE A 32 -1.38 46.75 14.15
C ILE A 32 -2.59 46.83 15.10
N TRP A 33 -3.75 47.21 14.59
CA TRP A 33 -5.00 47.11 15.30
C TRP A 33 -5.32 45.64 15.57
N TYR A 34 -5.23 45.23 16.82
CA TYR A 34 -5.53 43.87 17.24
C TYR A 34 -6.89 43.88 17.96
N SER A 35 -7.78 43.02 17.52
CA SER A 35 -9.06 42.76 18.19
C SER A 35 -8.83 42.30 19.62
N ASP A 36 -9.49 42.95 20.58
CA ASP A 36 -9.33 42.80 22.04
C ASP A 36 -9.78 41.44 22.60
N ARG A 37 -9.28 40.34 22.05
CA ARG A 37 -9.41 39.03 22.70
C ARG A 37 -8.04 38.44 22.95
N PRO A 38 -7.60 38.36 24.22
CA PRO A 38 -6.36 37.62 24.53
C PRO A 38 -6.57 36.16 24.22
N MET A 39 -5.81 35.62 23.23
CA MET A 39 -5.72 34.19 23.06
C MET A 39 -5.02 33.60 24.28
N SER A 40 -5.72 32.76 25.03
CA SER A 40 -5.15 32.08 26.19
C SER A 40 -3.98 31.18 25.73
N VAL A 41 -2.90 31.14 26.52
CA VAL A 41 -1.71 30.30 26.29
C VAL A 41 -2.11 28.84 26.08
N GLN A 42 -3.19 28.38 26.73
CA GLN A 42 -3.79 27.05 26.52
C GLN A 42 -4.23 26.80 25.08
N LYS A 43 -4.62 27.83 24.32
CA LYS A 43 -5.02 27.67 22.90
C LYS A 43 -3.84 27.58 21.97
N LEU A 44 -2.67 28.11 22.36
CA LEU A 44 -1.41 27.92 21.65
C LEU A 44 -0.81 26.53 21.96
N GLU A 45 -0.85 26.09 23.20
CA GLU A 45 -0.37 24.75 23.59
C GLU A 45 -1.23 23.64 22.98
N ALA A 46 -2.55 23.85 22.84
CA ALA A 46 -3.43 22.92 22.14
C ALA A 46 -3.13 22.80 20.62
N ARG A 47 -2.49 23.83 20.02
CA ARG A 47 -2.03 23.76 18.62
C ARG A 47 -0.64 23.14 18.44
N THR A 48 0.20 23.16 19.49
CA THR A 48 1.52 22.49 19.51
C THR A 48 1.45 21.10 20.16
N GLY A 49 0.30 20.75 20.76
CA GLY A 49 0.02 19.45 21.36
C GLY A 49 0.23 18.34 20.35
N GLY A 50 1.36 17.68 20.46
CA GLY A 50 1.77 16.39 19.97
C GLY A 50 1.06 15.86 18.74
N ARG A 51 1.49 16.25 17.54
CA ARG A 51 1.41 15.39 16.38
C ARG A 51 2.36 14.21 16.63
N GLY A 52 2.00 13.30 17.52
CA GLY A 52 2.63 11.98 17.57
C GLY A 52 2.69 11.49 16.13
N LYS A 53 3.85 11.05 15.66
CA LYS A 53 4.04 10.48 14.32
C LYS A 53 3.09 9.29 14.20
N LYS A 54 1.84 9.55 13.81
CA LYS A 54 0.90 8.48 13.42
C LYS A 54 1.55 7.83 12.21
N GLY A 55 2.00 6.58 12.37
CA GLY A 55 2.56 5.79 11.29
C GLY A 55 1.65 5.88 10.07
N HIS A 56 2.22 5.76 8.87
CA HIS A 56 1.45 5.83 7.63
C HIS A 56 0.44 4.67 7.62
N PRO A 57 -0.89 4.92 7.54
CA PRO A 57 -1.90 3.87 7.68
C PRO A 57 -1.73 2.74 6.66
N GLY A 58 -1.20 3.04 5.46
CA GLY A 58 -0.90 2.05 4.44
C GLY A 58 0.19 1.06 4.86
N LEU A 59 1.24 1.51 5.57
CA LEU A 59 2.29 0.62 6.07
C LEU A 59 1.76 -0.34 7.13
N GLY A 60 0.89 0.15 8.03
CA GLY A 60 0.24 -0.71 9.03
C GLY A 60 -0.63 -1.78 8.39
N PHE A 61 -1.39 -1.42 7.35
CA PHE A 61 -2.21 -2.36 6.60
C PHE A 61 -1.36 -3.38 5.83
N LEU A 62 -0.29 -2.96 5.15
CA LEU A 62 0.64 -3.84 4.45
C LEU A 62 1.30 -4.84 5.41
N ALA A 63 1.78 -4.35 6.56
CA ALA A 63 2.36 -5.19 7.59
C ALA A 63 1.33 -6.21 8.13
N ALA A 64 0.08 -5.79 8.35
CA ALA A 64 -0.99 -6.69 8.80
C ALA A 64 -1.27 -7.79 7.76
N LEU A 65 -1.31 -7.47 6.45
CA LEU A 65 -1.48 -8.47 5.40
C LEU A 65 -0.42 -9.56 5.49
N ILE A 66 0.86 -9.16 5.61
CA ILE A 66 1.99 -10.09 5.67
C ILE A 66 1.95 -10.90 6.96
N VAL A 67 1.81 -10.23 8.12
CA VAL A 67 1.80 -10.92 9.42
C VAL A 67 0.67 -11.93 9.51
N ILE A 68 -0.51 -11.61 8.99
CA ILE A 68 -1.65 -12.55 8.98
C ILE A 68 -1.32 -13.79 8.13
N ALA A 69 -0.72 -13.61 6.93
CA ALA A 69 -0.34 -14.74 6.08
C ALA A 69 0.69 -15.65 6.78
N TRP A 70 1.73 -15.07 7.40
CA TRP A 70 2.73 -15.83 8.16
C TRP A 70 2.13 -16.55 9.38
N LEU A 71 1.20 -15.93 10.10
CA LEU A 71 0.52 -16.57 11.23
C LEU A 71 -0.38 -17.73 10.77
N ILE A 72 -1.10 -17.57 9.66
CA ILE A 72 -1.94 -18.63 9.09
C ILE A 72 -1.06 -19.81 8.67
N GLU A 73 0.03 -19.58 7.95
CA GLU A 73 0.95 -20.63 7.52
C GLU A 73 1.60 -21.35 8.70
N LEU A 74 2.02 -20.61 9.73
CA LEU A 74 2.57 -21.20 10.96
C LEU A 74 1.56 -22.08 11.69
N ILE A 75 0.30 -21.64 11.78
CA ILE A 75 -0.79 -22.40 12.40
C ILE A 75 -1.10 -23.63 11.57
N ASP A 76 -1.18 -23.51 10.26
CA ASP A 76 -1.45 -24.62 9.35
C ASP A 76 -0.36 -25.69 9.45
N TRP A 77 0.91 -25.26 9.32
CA TRP A 77 2.05 -26.15 9.46
C TRP A 77 2.10 -26.87 10.83
N HIS A 78 1.84 -26.14 11.93
CA HIS A 78 1.92 -26.69 13.29
C HIS A 78 0.80 -27.69 13.57
N PHE A 79 -0.42 -27.37 13.18
CA PHE A 79 -1.61 -28.18 13.47
C PHE A 79 -2.03 -29.10 12.31
N LYS A 80 -1.39 -29.01 11.14
CA LYS A 80 -1.68 -29.78 9.91
C LYS A 80 -3.14 -29.69 9.49
N LEU A 81 -3.68 -28.46 9.44
CA LEU A 81 -5.08 -28.21 9.18
C LEU A 81 -5.47 -28.27 7.70
N ASN A 82 -4.47 -28.22 6.78
CA ASN A 82 -4.65 -28.14 5.33
C ASN A 82 -5.54 -26.94 4.95
N LEU A 83 -5.18 -25.75 5.44
CA LEU A 83 -5.97 -24.54 5.24
C LEU A 83 -6.06 -24.09 3.79
N GLU A 84 -5.15 -24.54 2.92
CA GLU A 84 -5.19 -24.34 1.48
C GLU A 84 -6.52 -24.81 0.84
N GLN A 85 -7.22 -25.79 1.41
CA GLN A 85 -8.54 -26.21 0.96
C GLN A 85 -9.61 -25.08 0.96
N TYR A 86 -9.34 -23.96 1.66
CA TYR A 86 -10.19 -22.77 1.70
C TYR A 86 -9.85 -21.77 0.59
N GLY A 87 -8.94 -22.11 -0.32
CA GLY A 87 -8.61 -21.34 -1.50
C GLY A 87 -9.75 -21.24 -2.51
N VAL A 88 -9.47 -20.64 -3.65
CA VAL A 88 -10.44 -20.53 -4.76
C VAL A 88 -10.57 -21.87 -5.45
N VAL A 89 -11.77 -22.42 -5.45
CA VAL A 89 -12.19 -23.54 -6.33
C VAL A 89 -13.04 -22.95 -7.44
N PRO A 90 -12.60 -22.98 -8.70
CA PRO A 90 -13.27 -22.31 -9.80
C PRO A 90 -14.72 -22.74 -9.98
N ARG A 91 -15.60 -21.79 -10.20
CA ARG A 91 -17.03 -21.99 -10.50
C ARG A 91 -17.82 -22.81 -9.46
N SER A 92 -17.26 -23.00 -8.27
CA SER A 92 -17.93 -23.70 -7.17
C SER A 92 -18.44 -22.71 -6.12
N VAL A 93 -19.55 -23.03 -5.47
CA VAL A 93 -20.08 -22.21 -4.36
C VAL A 93 -19.11 -22.21 -3.18
N THR A 94 -18.46 -23.34 -2.90
CA THR A 94 -17.47 -23.48 -1.83
C THR A 94 -16.22 -22.64 -2.10
N GLY A 95 -15.85 -22.45 -3.36
CA GLY A 95 -14.70 -21.65 -3.77
C GLY A 95 -14.90 -20.14 -3.66
N LEU A 96 -16.14 -19.65 -3.49
CA LEU A 96 -16.40 -18.21 -3.31
C LEU A 96 -15.70 -17.63 -2.09
N ARG A 97 -15.56 -18.40 -1.01
CA ARG A 97 -14.78 -17.96 0.17
C ARG A 97 -13.32 -17.70 -0.16
N GLY A 98 -12.78 -18.47 -1.09
CA GLY A 98 -11.41 -18.35 -1.55
C GLY A 98 -11.10 -17.01 -2.20
N ILE A 99 -12.10 -16.30 -2.78
CA ILE A 99 -11.91 -14.97 -3.36
C ILE A 99 -11.25 -14.02 -2.33
N ILE A 100 -11.61 -14.14 -1.06
CA ILE A 100 -11.06 -13.33 0.01
C ILE A 100 -9.90 -14.05 0.71
N CYS A 101 -10.01 -15.37 0.91
CA CYS A 101 -9.01 -16.13 1.69
C CYS A 101 -7.71 -16.39 0.93
N MET A 102 -7.75 -16.52 -0.41
CA MET A 102 -6.63 -16.90 -1.26
C MET A 102 -5.31 -16.16 -0.94
N PRO A 103 -5.29 -14.82 -0.73
CA PRO A 103 -4.02 -14.10 -0.52
C PRO A 103 -3.30 -14.43 0.79
N TRP A 104 -3.95 -15.10 1.72
CA TRP A 104 -3.36 -15.48 3.01
C TRP A 104 -3.02 -16.96 3.11
N LEU A 105 -3.41 -17.76 2.12
CA LEU A 105 -3.18 -19.20 2.07
C LEU A 105 -2.01 -19.49 1.15
N HIS A 106 -1.07 -20.34 1.55
CA HIS A 106 0.09 -20.69 0.75
C HIS A 106 0.29 -22.20 0.79
N ALA A 107 0.87 -22.76 -0.29
CA ALA A 107 1.13 -24.18 -0.38
C ALA A 107 2.39 -24.62 0.38
N ASP A 108 3.32 -23.66 0.58
CA ASP A 108 4.59 -23.91 1.25
C ASP A 108 5.26 -22.59 1.67
N TRP A 109 6.35 -22.72 2.45
CA TRP A 109 7.12 -21.60 2.97
C TRP A 109 7.83 -20.77 1.91
N ASP A 110 8.32 -21.42 0.84
CA ASP A 110 9.03 -20.73 -0.24
C ASP A 110 8.05 -19.85 -1.03
N HIS A 111 6.85 -20.36 -1.30
CA HIS A 111 5.78 -19.62 -1.92
C HIS A 111 5.33 -18.39 -1.07
N LEU A 112 5.21 -18.57 0.26
CA LEU A 112 4.92 -17.47 1.19
C LEU A 112 6.04 -16.42 1.20
N LEU A 113 7.31 -16.86 1.20
CA LEU A 113 8.46 -15.96 1.23
C LEU A 113 8.54 -15.12 -0.05
N ASP A 114 8.41 -15.75 -1.22
CA ASP A 114 8.45 -15.08 -2.52
C ASP A 114 7.35 -14.03 -2.64
N ASN A 115 6.13 -14.37 -2.23
CA ASN A 115 5.03 -13.41 -2.18
C ASN A 115 5.30 -12.27 -1.20
N THR A 116 5.89 -12.56 -0.03
CA THR A 116 6.23 -11.54 0.97
C THR A 116 7.21 -10.52 0.42
N ILE A 117 8.29 -10.98 -0.25
CA ILE A 117 9.31 -10.11 -0.84
C ILE A 117 8.67 -9.21 -1.91
N ALA A 118 7.87 -9.79 -2.80
CA ALA A 118 7.22 -9.06 -3.87
C ALA A 118 6.16 -8.05 -3.34
N ILE A 119 5.33 -8.45 -2.36
CA ILE A 119 4.34 -7.58 -1.72
C ILE A 119 5.02 -6.42 -0.99
N LEU A 120 6.14 -6.65 -0.29
CA LEU A 120 6.88 -5.58 0.36
C LEU A 120 7.40 -4.58 -0.66
N GLY A 121 8.08 -5.05 -1.71
CA GLY A 121 8.65 -4.17 -2.74
C GLY A 121 7.58 -3.38 -3.51
N LEU A 122 6.64 -4.06 -4.12
CA LEU A 122 5.60 -3.42 -4.94
C LEU A 122 4.56 -2.69 -4.07
N GLY A 123 4.18 -3.24 -2.92
CA GLY A 123 3.20 -2.65 -2.02
C GLY A 123 3.65 -1.30 -1.47
N VAL A 124 4.94 -1.13 -1.12
CA VAL A 124 5.46 0.19 -0.72
C VAL A 124 5.33 1.21 -1.85
N ILE A 125 5.57 0.82 -3.10
CA ILE A 125 5.41 1.72 -4.25
C ILE A 125 3.94 2.10 -4.42
N VAL A 126 3.00 1.16 -4.27
CA VAL A 126 1.56 1.44 -4.33
C VAL A 126 1.12 2.32 -3.15
N ILE A 127 1.69 2.15 -1.94
CA ILE A 127 1.46 3.07 -0.81
C ILE A 127 1.87 4.51 -1.16
N LEU A 128 3.01 4.69 -1.82
CA LEU A 128 3.48 6.01 -2.26
C LEU A 128 2.57 6.62 -3.34
N ALA A 129 1.96 5.78 -4.17
CA ALA A 129 1.00 6.21 -5.19
C ALA A 129 -0.35 6.62 -4.60
N GLU A 130 -0.88 5.80 -3.69
CA GLU A 130 -2.27 5.87 -3.22
C GLU A 130 -2.44 6.57 -1.87
N GLY A 131 -1.38 6.61 -1.07
CA GLY A 131 -1.45 7.21 0.25
C GLY A 131 -2.52 6.55 1.13
N ARG A 132 -3.53 7.32 1.51
CA ARG A 132 -4.62 6.84 2.38
C ARG A 132 -5.58 5.85 1.71
N ARG A 133 -5.59 5.79 0.39
CA ARG A 133 -6.45 4.89 -0.39
C ARG A 133 -5.87 3.48 -0.54
N PHE A 134 -4.61 3.27 -0.15
CA PHE A 134 -3.89 2.01 -0.33
C PHE A 134 -4.71 0.77 0.07
N ALA A 135 -5.33 0.79 1.26
CA ALA A 135 -6.11 -0.35 1.72
C ALA A 135 -7.33 -0.64 0.81
N ALA A 136 -8.04 0.41 0.39
CA ALA A 136 -9.18 0.25 -0.52
C ALA A 136 -8.73 -0.25 -1.90
N THR A 137 -7.66 0.31 -2.45
CA THR A 137 -7.05 -0.14 -3.71
C THR A 137 -6.64 -1.61 -3.63
N THR A 138 -5.98 -2.02 -2.55
CA THR A 138 -5.57 -3.42 -2.32
C THR A 138 -6.78 -4.36 -2.26
N LEU A 139 -7.82 -4.00 -1.49
CA LEU A 139 -9.03 -4.82 -1.39
C LEU A 139 -9.75 -4.97 -2.74
N ILE A 140 -9.83 -3.91 -3.53
CA ILE A 140 -10.38 -3.96 -4.90
C ILE A 140 -9.57 -4.93 -5.75
N LEU A 141 -8.24 -4.87 -5.71
CA LEU A 141 -7.35 -5.74 -6.48
C LEU A 141 -7.46 -7.20 -6.03
N VAL A 142 -7.59 -7.47 -4.74
CA VAL A 142 -7.86 -8.83 -4.21
C VAL A 142 -9.18 -9.36 -4.75
N LEU A 143 -10.24 -8.56 -4.73
CA LEU A 143 -11.54 -8.97 -5.24
C LEU A 143 -11.51 -9.22 -6.75
N ILE A 144 -10.83 -8.38 -7.54
CA ILE A 144 -10.67 -8.57 -9.00
C ILE A 144 -9.93 -9.87 -9.26
N SER A 145 -8.75 -10.06 -8.63
CA SER A 145 -7.93 -11.26 -8.83
C SER A 145 -8.67 -12.52 -8.42
N GLY A 146 -9.21 -12.57 -7.21
CA GLY A 146 -9.93 -13.75 -6.71
C GLY A 146 -11.19 -14.06 -7.51
N THR A 147 -12.01 -13.04 -7.86
CA THR A 147 -13.20 -13.25 -8.68
C THR A 147 -12.86 -13.73 -10.09
N GLY A 148 -11.84 -13.12 -10.69
CA GLY A 148 -11.40 -13.54 -12.03
C GLY A 148 -10.84 -14.96 -12.02
N THR A 149 -10.03 -15.32 -11.04
CA THR A 149 -9.56 -16.70 -10.85
C THR A 149 -10.76 -17.66 -10.72
N TRP A 150 -11.72 -17.31 -9.88
CA TRP A 150 -12.94 -18.12 -9.72
C TRP A 150 -13.72 -18.31 -11.02
N LEU A 151 -13.74 -17.32 -11.92
CA LEU A 151 -14.46 -17.36 -13.18
C LEU A 151 -13.75 -18.17 -14.25
N ILE A 152 -12.41 -17.98 -14.40
CA ILE A 152 -11.69 -18.47 -15.60
C ILE A 152 -10.66 -19.55 -15.32
N ALA A 153 -10.28 -19.82 -14.07
CA ALA A 153 -9.29 -20.85 -13.82
C ALA A 153 -9.83 -22.25 -14.17
N ASP A 154 -8.94 -23.17 -14.48
CA ASP A 154 -9.23 -24.58 -14.79
C ASP A 154 -10.27 -24.77 -15.91
N LEU A 155 -10.29 -23.92 -16.93
CA LEU A 155 -11.16 -24.11 -18.09
C LEU A 155 -10.69 -25.32 -18.90
N GLY A 156 -11.43 -26.44 -18.76
CA GLY A 156 -11.14 -27.69 -19.48
C GLY A 156 -10.18 -28.66 -18.76
N HIS A 157 -9.85 -28.39 -17.49
CA HIS A 157 -8.98 -29.24 -16.66
C HIS A 157 -9.69 -29.71 -15.37
N THR A 158 -8.99 -30.56 -14.61
CA THR A 158 -9.45 -31.03 -13.29
C THR A 158 -9.50 -29.87 -12.30
N GLU A 159 -10.51 -29.90 -11.44
CA GLU A 159 -10.67 -28.90 -10.39
C GLU A 159 -9.42 -28.84 -9.50
N SER A 160 -8.81 -27.67 -9.42
CA SER A 160 -7.70 -27.37 -8.50
C SER A 160 -8.11 -26.32 -7.47
N VAL A 161 -7.34 -26.19 -6.39
CA VAL A 161 -7.52 -25.16 -5.38
C VAL A 161 -6.43 -24.11 -5.56
N HIS A 162 -6.83 -22.89 -5.87
CA HIS A 162 -5.89 -21.79 -6.07
C HIS A 162 -5.68 -21.02 -4.77
N VAL A 163 -4.41 -20.89 -4.38
CA VAL A 163 -3.94 -20.19 -3.17
C VAL A 163 -2.78 -19.25 -3.51
N GLY A 164 -2.45 -18.37 -2.59
CA GLY A 164 -1.31 -17.46 -2.69
C GLY A 164 -1.69 -16.00 -2.93
N ALA A 165 -0.82 -15.12 -2.47
CA ALA A 165 -0.94 -13.69 -2.69
C ALA A 165 -0.44 -13.24 -4.08
N SER A 166 0.04 -14.15 -4.90
CA SER A 166 0.67 -13.82 -6.19
C SER A 166 -0.26 -13.06 -7.13
N GLY A 167 -1.56 -13.37 -7.16
CA GLY A 167 -2.54 -12.58 -7.90
C GLY A 167 -2.57 -11.10 -7.51
N LEU A 168 -2.41 -10.78 -6.22
CA LEU A 168 -2.26 -9.41 -5.73
C LEU A 168 -0.90 -8.82 -6.10
N VAL A 169 0.18 -9.61 -6.07
CA VAL A 169 1.53 -9.20 -6.52
C VAL A 169 1.48 -8.76 -7.98
N TYR A 170 0.88 -9.57 -8.87
CA TYR A 170 0.70 -9.22 -10.27
C TYR A 170 -0.22 -8.01 -10.47
N ALA A 171 -1.22 -7.85 -9.60
CA ALA A 171 -2.09 -6.67 -9.63
C ALA A 171 -1.31 -5.39 -9.26
N TYR A 172 -0.45 -5.43 -8.25
CA TYR A 172 0.44 -4.30 -7.93
C TYR A 172 1.41 -4.00 -9.06
N PHE A 173 2.00 -5.02 -9.66
CA PHE A 173 2.89 -4.87 -10.81
C PHE A 173 2.17 -4.17 -11.98
N GLY A 174 1.01 -4.67 -12.40
CA GLY A 174 0.20 -4.06 -13.45
C GLY A 174 -0.24 -2.62 -13.12
N TYR A 175 -0.62 -2.38 -11.85
CA TYR A 175 -0.98 -1.06 -11.37
C TYR A 175 0.15 -0.03 -11.54
N ILE A 176 1.37 -0.40 -11.14
CA ILE A 176 2.55 0.47 -11.25
C ILE A 176 2.90 0.74 -12.71
N LEU A 177 2.88 -0.29 -13.57
CA LEU A 177 3.13 -0.14 -15.00
C LEU A 177 2.10 0.78 -15.67
N ALA A 178 0.82 0.64 -15.32
CA ALA A 178 -0.22 1.53 -15.81
C ALA A 178 0.02 2.99 -15.37
N ARG A 179 0.38 3.21 -14.11
CA ARG A 179 0.77 4.53 -13.60
C ARG A 179 1.98 5.12 -14.33
N ALA A 180 2.92 4.28 -14.75
CA ALA A 180 4.08 4.71 -15.52
C ALA A 180 3.71 5.17 -16.94
N ILE A 181 2.78 4.46 -17.60
CA ILE A 181 2.38 4.73 -18.99
C ILE A 181 1.40 5.89 -19.08
N TRP A 182 0.37 5.91 -18.24
CA TRP A 182 -0.71 6.92 -18.32
C TRP A 182 -0.55 8.07 -17.33
N GLY A 183 0.34 7.94 -16.33
CA GLY A 183 0.64 9.00 -15.37
C GLY A 183 1.45 10.12 -16.02
N ARG A 184 1.07 11.38 -15.76
CA ARG A 184 1.71 12.56 -16.36
C ARG A 184 3.01 12.99 -15.67
N ARG A 185 3.47 12.29 -14.64
CA ARG A 185 4.66 12.67 -13.87
C ARG A 185 5.83 11.76 -14.24
N LEU A 186 6.96 12.38 -14.64
CA LEU A 186 8.18 11.66 -15.00
C LEU A 186 8.65 10.66 -13.94
N VAL A 187 8.42 10.95 -12.65
CA VAL A 187 8.79 10.03 -11.57
C VAL A 187 8.13 8.66 -11.72
N TRP A 188 6.86 8.59 -12.18
CA TRP A 188 6.19 7.32 -12.40
C TRP A 188 6.75 6.55 -13.60
N ALA A 189 7.16 7.26 -14.65
CA ALA A 189 7.84 6.62 -15.78
C ALA A 189 9.15 5.96 -15.33
N VAL A 190 9.97 6.67 -14.54
CA VAL A 190 11.21 6.12 -13.99
C VAL A 190 10.94 4.93 -13.06
N VAL A 191 9.98 5.05 -12.14
CA VAL A 191 9.57 3.94 -11.25
C VAL A 191 9.11 2.72 -12.06
N GLY A 192 8.30 2.93 -13.11
CA GLY A 192 7.83 1.85 -13.96
C GLY A 192 8.97 1.13 -14.71
N VAL A 193 9.97 1.87 -15.20
CA VAL A 193 11.15 1.27 -15.82
C VAL A 193 11.92 0.42 -14.80
N VAL A 194 12.17 0.94 -13.59
CA VAL A 194 12.85 0.18 -12.55
C VAL A 194 12.07 -1.08 -12.18
N VAL A 195 10.75 -0.96 -12.00
CA VAL A 195 9.88 -2.11 -11.67
C VAL A 195 9.86 -3.12 -12.82
N ALA A 196 9.81 -2.67 -14.07
CA ALA A 196 9.88 -3.57 -15.24
C ALA A 196 11.22 -4.32 -15.33
N LEU A 197 12.34 -3.68 -14.97
CA LEU A 197 13.65 -4.33 -14.96
C LEU A 197 13.80 -5.33 -13.80
N VAL A 198 13.29 -5.01 -12.62
CA VAL A 198 13.43 -5.86 -11.42
C VAL A 198 12.42 -7.01 -11.41
N TYR A 199 11.18 -6.76 -11.82
CA TYR A 199 10.08 -7.70 -11.75
C TYR A 199 9.61 -8.21 -13.11
N GLY A 200 10.22 -7.79 -14.21
CA GLY A 200 9.81 -8.16 -15.58
C GLY A 200 9.84 -9.67 -15.85
N GLY A 201 10.68 -10.41 -15.13
CA GLY A 201 10.70 -11.88 -15.18
C GLY A 201 9.36 -12.53 -14.76
N MET A 202 8.53 -11.82 -13.99
CA MET A 202 7.19 -12.29 -13.62
C MET A 202 6.25 -12.46 -14.83
N ILE A 203 6.55 -11.82 -15.98
CA ILE A 203 5.71 -11.92 -17.19
C ILE A 203 5.58 -13.38 -17.65
N GLY A 204 6.60 -14.20 -17.43
CA GLY A 204 6.52 -15.65 -17.71
C GLY A 204 5.35 -16.32 -16.98
N GLY A 205 5.13 -15.98 -15.73
CA GLY A 205 4.11 -16.61 -14.90
C GLY A 205 2.64 -16.30 -15.27
N ILE A 206 2.36 -15.48 -16.29
CA ILE A 206 1.00 -15.31 -16.85
C ILE A 206 0.68 -16.31 -17.97
N PHE A 207 1.63 -17.15 -18.31
CA PHE A 207 1.43 -18.23 -19.29
C PHE A 207 1.29 -19.58 -18.57
N PRO A 208 0.59 -20.54 -19.18
CA PRO A 208 0.48 -21.88 -18.63
C PRO A 208 1.85 -22.57 -18.56
N GLU A 209 2.45 -22.64 -17.39
CA GLU A 209 3.72 -23.34 -17.13
C GLU A 209 3.52 -24.30 -15.94
N GLY A 210 3.28 -25.59 -16.26
CA GLY A 210 3.15 -26.65 -15.25
C GLY A 210 1.89 -26.58 -14.38
N ASP A 211 1.71 -27.62 -13.56
CA ASP A 211 0.46 -27.84 -12.79
C ASP A 211 0.41 -27.12 -11.44
N HIS A 212 1.46 -26.36 -11.07
CA HIS A 212 1.60 -25.78 -9.72
C HIS A 212 1.43 -24.25 -9.66
N ILE A 213 1.26 -23.59 -10.81
CA ILE A 213 1.17 -22.12 -10.88
C ILE A 213 -0.23 -21.72 -11.35
N SER A 214 -0.92 -20.92 -10.55
CA SER A 214 -2.20 -20.30 -10.94
C SER A 214 -1.95 -19.13 -11.91
N TRP A 215 -1.57 -19.44 -13.16
CA TRP A 215 -1.29 -18.43 -14.18
C TRP A 215 -2.52 -17.53 -14.45
N GLU A 216 -3.73 -18.05 -14.28
CA GLU A 216 -4.98 -17.31 -14.43
C GLU A 216 -5.11 -16.23 -13.36
N ALA A 217 -4.76 -16.55 -12.11
CA ALA A 217 -4.74 -15.55 -11.02
C ALA A 217 -3.74 -14.43 -11.31
N HIS A 218 -2.58 -14.79 -11.88
CA HIS A 218 -1.55 -13.83 -12.31
C HIS A 218 -2.06 -12.95 -13.45
N LEU A 219 -2.63 -13.53 -14.48
CA LEU A 219 -3.16 -12.81 -15.64
C LEU A 219 -4.27 -11.84 -15.21
N VAL A 220 -5.25 -12.34 -14.46
CA VAL A 220 -6.37 -11.49 -13.99
C VAL A 220 -5.87 -10.40 -13.04
N GLY A 221 -4.93 -10.74 -12.14
CA GLY A 221 -4.29 -9.76 -11.26
C GLY A 221 -3.63 -8.64 -12.08
N LEU A 222 -2.78 -9.00 -13.05
CA LEU A 222 -2.08 -8.05 -13.93
C LEU A 222 -3.08 -7.13 -14.66
N LEU A 223 -4.09 -7.70 -15.32
CA LEU A 223 -5.08 -6.94 -16.07
C LEU A 223 -5.93 -6.05 -15.16
N GLY A 224 -6.34 -6.54 -13.99
CA GLY A 224 -7.06 -5.76 -12.98
C GLY A 224 -6.23 -4.61 -12.44
N GLY A 225 -4.93 -4.86 -12.20
CA GLY A 225 -3.96 -3.84 -11.82
C GLY A 225 -3.81 -2.74 -12.88
N ILE A 226 -3.63 -3.13 -14.15
CA ILE A 226 -3.54 -2.19 -15.28
C ILE A 226 -4.82 -1.34 -15.35
N TRP A 227 -5.98 -1.97 -15.31
CA TRP A 227 -7.27 -1.29 -15.37
C TRP A 227 -7.44 -0.25 -14.26
N LEU A 228 -7.12 -0.62 -13.01
CA LEU A 228 -7.28 0.30 -11.88
C LEU A 228 -6.20 1.39 -11.89
N GLY A 229 -4.95 1.04 -12.21
CA GLY A 229 -3.83 1.96 -12.30
C GLY A 229 -4.02 3.04 -13.38
N GLN A 230 -4.60 2.68 -14.52
CA GLN A 230 -4.99 3.62 -15.57
C GLN A 230 -6.04 4.64 -15.09
N ARG A 231 -7.01 4.21 -14.28
CA ARG A 231 -8.06 5.09 -13.73
C ARG A 231 -7.54 6.05 -12.66
N HIS A 232 -6.45 5.69 -12.01
CA HIS A 232 -5.82 6.49 -10.95
C HIS A 232 -4.61 7.29 -11.45
N ALA A 233 -4.27 7.24 -12.76
CA ALA A 233 -3.09 7.85 -13.38
C ALA A 233 -3.16 9.38 -13.48
#